data_b229bfd9d62bd9cd2631a7f2bb343193
#
_entry.id   b229bfd9d62bd9cd2631a7f2bb343193
#
_cell.length_a   1.000
_cell.length_b   1.000
_cell.length_c   1.000
_cell.angle_alpha   90.00
_cell.angle_beta   90.00
_cell.angle_gamma   90.00
#
_symmetry.space_group_name_H-M   'P 1'
#
loop_
_entity.id
_entity.type
_entity.pdbx_description
1 polymer ?
#
loop_
_entity_poly.entity_id
_entity_poly.type
_entity_poly.pdbx_seq_one_letter_code
_entity_poly.pdbx_strand_id
1 'polypeptide(L)'
;MTEQNNKNQAPAAAAEDENHIIAELRAKLARLREAGVAYPNDFVRKDLFGDLRAKFGDKSREELEELKPEVAVSGRMMLKRVMGKAAFATMHDFTGDMQYFITPSEVGDEAFAQFKAMDLGDIVAAQGRLFRTNRGELSVHVTKIRLLTKSIRPLPNKFKGLQDPEQCCRQRYADLIINPESRTRFETRSKVVASIREYMQAHRFMEVETPMLNPIPGGANAKPFVTHHNALDMDLFLRIAPELYLKRLVVGGFERVFEINRCFRNEGIDTRHNPEFTTIEFYATYWTYRDQMEFTENLLRTVAQKATGSMVLNYQGTEIDLSKPFARLTPEQAIMKYAPQYTPENLTDEAFLRAELKRLGEPQPDWVGMGALVMGLFEAVAESKLIEPTFIIDYPVEISPLARASDTQPELTERFELFIYGRETANGFSELNDPEDQARRFQAQADAKTHGDDEAMYYDADFIRALEYGLPPTAGCGIGIDRFVMLLTNASTIRDVLLFPTLRLEA
;
A
#
# COMPACT_ATOMS: atom_id res chain seq x y z
N MET A 1 -22.00 -19.00 40.15
CA MET A 1 -21.77 -20.03 39.12
C MET A 1 -23.01 -20.08 38.23
N THR A 2 -23.15 -19.22 37.22
CA THR A 2 -24.19 -19.32 36.16
C THR A 2 -24.16 -18.08 35.24
N GLU A 3 -23.00 -17.71 34.67
CA GLU A 3 -22.94 -16.67 33.59
C GLU A 3 -21.85 -16.93 32.56
N GLN A 4 -21.19 -18.07 32.56
CA GLN A 4 -20.11 -18.38 31.60
C GLN A 4 -20.51 -19.25 30.40
N ASN A 5 -21.78 -19.64 30.25
CA ASN A 5 -22.17 -20.64 29.23
C ASN A 5 -22.87 -20.05 27.99
N ASN A 6 -22.99 -18.74 27.83
CA ASN A 6 -23.78 -18.17 26.71
C ASN A 6 -22.94 -17.47 25.61
N LYS A 7 -21.61 -17.43 25.71
CA LYS A 7 -20.76 -16.79 24.68
C LYS A 7 -20.23 -17.74 23.59
N ASN A 8 -20.27 -19.05 23.80
CA ASN A 8 -19.73 -20.03 22.86
C ASN A 8 -20.78 -20.70 21.94
N GLN A 9 -22.06 -20.42 22.08
CA GLN A 9 -23.10 -21.01 21.21
C GLN A 9 -23.39 -20.19 19.96
N ALA A 10 -23.16 -18.88 19.94
CA ALA A 10 -23.44 -18.03 18.80
C ALA A 10 -22.54 -18.29 17.56
N PRO A 11 -21.23 -18.56 17.68
CA PRO A 11 -20.40 -18.89 16.50
C PRO A 11 -20.72 -20.25 15.87
N ALA A 12 -21.07 -21.26 16.66
CA ALA A 12 -21.39 -22.58 16.15
C ALA A 12 -22.73 -22.61 15.38
N ALA A 13 -23.77 -21.96 15.91
CA ALA A 13 -25.07 -21.84 15.23
C ALA A 13 -24.95 -21.05 13.92
N ALA A 14 -24.18 -19.97 13.87
CA ALA A 14 -23.94 -19.19 12.65
C ALA A 14 -23.18 -20.00 11.59
N ALA A 15 -22.22 -20.85 11.99
CA ALA A 15 -21.49 -21.73 11.08
C ALA A 15 -22.38 -22.89 10.52
N GLU A 16 -23.29 -23.42 11.33
CA GLU A 16 -24.27 -24.42 10.91
C GLU A 16 -25.27 -23.83 9.91
N ASP A 17 -25.78 -22.60 10.16
CA ASP A 17 -26.67 -21.90 9.24
C ASP A 17 -25.98 -21.56 7.92
N GLU A 18 -24.71 -21.14 7.95
CA GLU A 18 -23.93 -20.89 6.73
C GLU A 18 -23.73 -22.16 5.91
N ASN A 19 -23.44 -23.29 6.54
CA ASN A 19 -23.29 -24.59 5.88
C ASN A 19 -24.61 -25.03 5.21
N HIS A 20 -25.76 -24.79 5.83
CA HIS A 20 -27.06 -25.10 5.26
C HIS A 20 -27.32 -24.24 4.00
N ILE A 21 -27.08 -22.94 4.06
CA ILE A 21 -27.25 -22.03 2.91
C ILE A 21 -26.32 -22.45 1.76
N ILE A 22 -25.07 -22.78 2.05
CA ILE A 22 -24.12 -23.26 1.03
C ILE A 22 -24.62 -24.56 0.38
N ALA A 23 -25.16 -25.48 1.16
CA ALA A 23 -25.74 -26.73 0.63
C ALA A 23 -26.92 -26.46 -0.31
N GLU A 24 -27.83 -25.55 0.03
CA GLU A 24 -28.95 -25.14 -0.83
C GLU A 24 -28.45 -24.48 -2.14
N LEU A 25 -27.46 -23.59 -2.06
CA LEU A 25 -26.89 -22.93 -3.23
C LEU A 25 -26.16 -23.92 -4.15
N ARG A 26 -25.50 -24.94 -3.59
CA ARG A 26 -24.88 -26.04 -4.34
C ARG A 26 -25.95 -26.90 -5.02
N ALA A 27 -27.07 -27.19 -4.35
CA ALA A 27 -28.19 -27.92 -4.95
C ALA A 27 -28.82 -27.13 -6.12
N LYS A 28 -28.96 -25.81 -6.02
CA LYS A 28 -29.39 -24.95 -7.13
C LYS A 28 -28.40 -25.01 -8.30
N LEU A 29 -27.07 -24.98 -8.02
CA LEU A 29 -26.05 -25.13 -9.06
C LEU A 29 -26.12 -26.48 -9.77
N ALA A 30 -26.36 -27.57 -9.04
CA ALA A 30 -26.53 -28.90 -9.64
C ALA A 30 -27.66 -28.91 -10.64
N ARG A 31 -28.82 -28.36 -10.27
CA ARG A 31 -29.99 -28.23 -11.19
C ARG A 31 -29.68 -27.37 -12.42
N LEU A 32 -28.93 -26.30 -12.29
CA LEU A 32 -28.49 -25.48 -13.41
C LEU A 32 -27.61 -26.27 -14.38
N ARG A 33 -26.71 -27.13 -13.88
CA ARG A 33 -25.87 -28.02 -14.70
C ARG A 33 -26.66 -29.08 -15.45
N GLU A 34 -27.71 -29.63 -14.83
CA GLU A 34 -28.66 -30.57 -15.48
C GLU A 34 -29.46 -29.90 -16.59
N ALA A 35 -29.81 -28.62 -16.42
CA ALA A 35 -30.56 -27.83 -17.40
C ALA A 35 -29.69 -27.30 -18.56
N GLY A 36 -28.34 -27.38 -18.47
CA GLY A 36 -27.41 -26.91 -19.50
C GLY A 36 -26.12 -26.33 -18.96
N VAL A 37 -25.64 -25.24 -19.60
CA VAL A 37 -24.38 -24.59 -19.23
C VAL A 37 -24.60 -23.65 -18.05
N ALA A 38 -24.15 -24.07 -16.87
CA ALA A 38 -24.30 -23.30 -15.61
C ALA A 38 -23.42 -22.04 -15.54
N TYR A 39 -22.28 -22.00 -16.25
CA TYR A 39 -21.33 -20.88 -16.31
C TYR A 39 -21.02 -20.52 -17.76
N PRO A 40 -21.95 -19.83 -18.46
CA PRO A 40 -21.74 -19.43 -19.85
C PRO A 40 -20.69 -18.33 -19.94
N ASN A 41 -19.88 -18.35 -21.02
CA ASN A 41 -18.82 -17.38 -21.28
C ASN A 41 -18.97 -16.64 -22.63
N ASP A 42 -20.14 -16.70 -23.22
CA ASP A 42 -20.47 -16.15 -24.55
C ASP A 42 -21.14 -14.76 -24.50
N PHE A 43 -21.31 -14.17 -23.30
CA PHE A 43 -21.84 -12.82 -23.16
C PHE A 43 -20.76 -11.77 -23.32
N VAL A 44 -20.98 -10.84 -24.23
CA VAL A 44 -20.11 -9.66 -24.44
C VAL A 44 -20.78 -8.45 -23.80
N ARG A 45 -20.21 -7.95 -22.71
CA ARG A 45 -20.61 -6.68 -22.11
C ARG A 45 -20.13 -5.52 -22.97
N LYS A 46 -21.05 -4.61 -23.30
CA LYS A 46 -20.74 -3.40 -24.11
C LYS A 46 -20.62 -2.15 -23.26
N ASP A 47 -21.33 -2.10 -22.14
CA ASP A 47 -21.52 -0.88 -21.36
C ASP A 47 -21.15 -1.10 -19.90
N LEU A 48 -20.54 -0.07 -19.29
CA LEU A 48 -20.22 0.01 -17.87
C LEU A 48 -21.21 0.93 -17.15
N PHE A 49 -21.55 0.63 -15.91
CA PHE A 49 -22.54 1.40 -15.15
C PHE A 49 -22.11 2.85 -14.93
N GLY A 50 -20.83 3.09 -14.61
CA GLY A 50 -20.29 4.42 -14.44
C GLY A 50 -20.30 5.23 -15.72
N ASP A 51 -19.95 4.64 -16.86
CA ASP A 51 -19.97 5.32 -18.16
C ASP A 51 -21.41 5.69 -18.56
N LEU A 52 -22.37 4.78 -18.32
CA LEU A 52 -23.78 5.07 -18.55
C LEU A 52 -24.29 6.21 -17.66
N ARG A 53 -23.88 6.25 -16.37
CA ARG A 53 -24.22 7.35 -15.47
C ARG A 53 -23.57 8.67 -15.93
N ALA A 54 -22.31 8.65 -16.35
CA ALA A 54 -21.63 9.83 -16.84
C ALA A 54 -22.30 10.39 -18.13
N LYS A 55 -22.75 9.50 -19.02
CA LYS A 55 -23.33 9.88 -20.32
C LYS A 55 -24.81 10.27 -20.24
N PHE A 56 -25.57 9.62 -19.38
CA PHE A 56 -27.04 9.73 -19.35
C PHE A 56 -27.58 10.17 -17.98
N GLY A 57 -26.70 10.41 -16.99
CA GLY A 57 -27.08 10.75 -15.63
C GLY A 57 -27.87 12.04 -15.49
N ASP A 58 -27.65 13.01 -16.37
CA ASP A 58 -28.36 14.31 -16.37
C ASP A 58 -29.58 14.35 -17.32
N LYS A 59 -29.80 13.27 -18.08
CA LYS A 59 -30.92 13.19 -19.03
C LYS A 59 -32.27 13.06 -18.32
N SER A 60 -33.26 13.82 -18.77
CA SER A 60 -34.61 13.71 -18.26
C SER A 60 -35.28 12.38 -18.67
N ARG A 61 -36.44 12.10 -18.10
CA ARG A 61 -37.21 10.92 -18.47
C ARG A 61 -37.65 10.99 -19.91
N GLU A 62 -38.14 12.12 -20.36
CA GLU A 62 -38.63 12.38 -21.72
C GLU A 62 -37.49 12.24 -22.73
N GLU A 63 -36.32 12.79 -22.46
CA GLU A 63 -35.12 12.63 -23.30
C GLU A 63 -34.72 11.14 -23.44
N LEU A 64 -34.75 10.35 -22.35
CA LEU A 64 -34.46 8.92 -22.41
C LEU A 64 -35.53 8.11 -23.15
N GLU A 65 -36.79 8.50 -23.04
CA GLU A 65 -37.89 7.90 -23.80
C GLU A 65 -37.79 8.18 -25.31
N GLU A 66 -37.26 9.33 -25.71
CA GLU A 66 -36.99 9.68 -27.10
C GLU A 66 -35.73 8.95 -27.62
N LEU A 67 -34.61 9.02 -26.89
CA LEU A 67 -33.33 8.42 -27.27
C LEU A 67 -33.33 6.89 -27.29
N LYS A 68 -34.07 6.26 -26.37
CA LYS A 68 -34.15 4.81 -26.17
C LYS A 68 -32.82 4.11 -26.19
N PRO A 69 -31.82 4.53 -25.35
CA PRO A 69 -30.48 3.98 -25.41
C PRO A 69 -30.50 2.50 -25.06
N GLU A 70 -30.13 1.65 -26.03
CA GLU A 70 -29.95 0.21 -25.82
C GLU A 70 -28.63 -0.08 -25.16
N VAL A 71 -28.62 -0.98 -24.18
CA VAL A 71 -27.44 -1.34 -23.39
C VAL A 71 -27.32 -2.86 -23.23
N ALA A 72 -26.05 -3.29 -23.09
CA ALA A 72 -25.70 -4.66 -22.75
C ALA A 72 -24.73 -4.66 -21.57
N VAL A 73 -25.25 -4.95 -20.40
CA VAL A 73 -24.60 -4.75 -19.10
C VAL A 73 -24.51 -6.05 -18.31
N SER A 74 -23.58 -6.13 -17.37
CA SER A 74 -23.51 -7.23 -16.40
C SER A 74 -22.91 -6.75 -15.09
N GLY A 75 -23.34 -7.36 -14.00
CA GLY A 75 -22.85 -7.03 -12.67
C GLY A 75 -23.19 -8.11 -11.64
N ARG A 76 -22.70 -7.92 -10.42
CA ARG A 76 -23.04 -8.74 -9.26
C ARG A 76 -24.33 -8.23 -8.63
N MET A 77 -25.29 -9.13 -8.37
CA MET A 77 -26.55 -8.78 -7.73
C MET A 77 -26.37 -8.52 -6.23
N MET A 78 -26.51 -7.26 -5.84
CA MET A 78 -26.34 -6.81 -4.45
C MET A 78 -27.66 -6.67 -3.70
N LEU A 79 -28.75 -6.38 -4.42
CA LEU A 79 -30.12 -6.31 -3.88
C LEU A 79 -31.10 -6.90 -4.88
N LYS A 80 -32.14 -7.53 -4.34
CA LYS A 80 -33.29 -8.03 -5.14
C LYS A 80 -34.59 -7.79 -4.39
N ARG A 81 -35.57 -7.24 -5.09
CA ARG A 81 -36.95 -7.06 -4.60
C ARG A 81 -37.93 -7.53 -5.67
N VAL A 82 -38.78 -8.48 -5.32
CA VAL A 82 -39.83 -8.99 -6.20
C VAL A 82 -41.18 -8.50 -5.66
N MET A 83 -41.97 -7.83 -6.50
CA MET A 83 -43.26 -7.24 -6.15
C MET A 83 -44.29 -7.68 -7.18
N GLY A 84 -44.90 -8.87 -6.98
CA GLY A 84 -45.88 -9.45 -7.91
C GLY A 84 -45.29 -9.66 -9.31
N LYS A 85 -45.74 -8.86 -10.29
CA LYS A 85 -45.31 -8.90 -11.70
C LYS A 85 -44.16 -7.93 -12.03
N ALA A 86 -43.52 -7.37 -11.05
CA ALA A 86 -42.35 -6.52 -11.24
C ALA A 86 -41.24 -6.90 -10.28
N ALA A 87 -39.99 -6.74 -10.69
CA ALA A 87 -38.82 -6.93 -9.83
C ALA A 87 -37.80 -5.83 -10.08
N PHE A 88 -37.08 -5.51 -9.01
CA PHE A 88 -35.93 -4.62 -9.03
C PHE A 88 -34.70 -5.35 -8.49
N ALA A 89 -33.57 -5.15 -9.14
CA ALA A 89 -32.29 -5.61 -8.64
C ALA A 89 -31.26 -4.47 -8.71
N THR A 90 -30.45 -4.31 -7.67
CA THR A 90 -29.26 -3.46 -7.73
C THR A 90 -28.08 -4.33 -8.11
N MET A 91 -27.48 -4.01 -9.22
CA MET A 91 -26.29 -4.68 -9.76
C MET A 91 -25.08 -3.80 -9.54
N HIS A 92 -23.95 -4.42 -9.21
CA HIS A 92 -22.67 -3.75 -9.03
C HIS A 92 -21.66 -4.24 -10.07
N ASP A 93 -21.00 -3.31 -10.79
CA ASP A 93 -19.80 -3.60 -11.57
C ASP A 93 -18.58 -2.83 -10.94
N PHE A 94 -17.42 -2.83 -11.59
CA PHE A 94 -16.24 -2.16 -11.04
C PHE A 94 -16.32 -0.62 -11.12
N THR A 95 -17.33 -0.07 -11.83
CA THR A 95 -17.52 1.39 -11.98
C THR A 95 -18.67 1.92 -11.12
N GLY A 96 -19.48 1.06 -10.51
CA GLY A 96 -20.55 1.46 -9.61
C GLY A 96 -21.81 0.58 -9.69
N ASP A 97 -22.92 1.14 -9.24
CA ASP A 97 -24.22 0.47 -9.15
C ASP A 97 -25.15 0.88 -10.28
N MET A 98 -26.01 -0.07 -10.72
CA MET A 98 -27.11 0.18 -11.65
C MET A 98 -28.33 -0.61 -11.23
N GLN A 99 -29.50 0.02 -11.29
CA GLN A 99 -30.78 -0.66 -11.03
C GLN A 99 -31.26 -1.35 -12.29
N TYR A 100 -31.65 -2.62 -12.18
CA TYR A 100 -32.43 -3.35 -13.19
C TYR A 100 -33.89 -3.33 -12.80
N PHE A 101 -34.76 -3.04 -13.77
CA PHE A 101 -36.23 -3.21 -13.68
C PHE A 101 -36.64 -4.32 -14.62
N ILE A 102 -37.28 -5.36 -14.08
CA ILE A 102 -37.58 -6.61 -14.77
C ILE A 102 -39.07 -6.89 -14.62
N THR A 103 -39.76 -7.14 -15.75
CA THR A 103 -41.14 -7.53 -15.79
C THR A 103 -41.36 -8.74 -16.71
N PRO A 104 -42.31 -9.65 -16.42
CA PRO A 104 -42.57 -10.79 -17.29
C PRO A 104 -43.08 -10.39 -18.67
N SER A 105 -43.74 -9.22 -18.82
CA SER A 105 -44.16 -8.68 -20.11
C SER A 105 -43.00 -8.38 -21.06
N GLU A 106 -41.83 -8.04 -20.55
CA GLU A 106 -40.63 -7.71 -21.35
C GLU A 106 -39.70 -8.90 -21.53
N VAL A 107 -39.41 -9.64 -20.44
CA VAL A 107 -38.44 -10.75 -20.50
C VAL A 107 -39.06 -12.11 -20.77
N GLY A 108 -40.38 -12.23 -20.66
CA GLY A 108 -41.13 -13.50 -20.69
C GLY A 108 -41.24 -14.16 -19.32
N ASP A 109 -42.28 -14.99 -19.15
CA ASP A 109 -42.60 -15.65 -17.87
C ASP A 109 -41.48 -16.60 -17.41
N GLU A 110 -40.87 -17.33 -18.33
CA GLU A 110 -39.79 -18.28 -18.03
C GLU A 110 -38.54 -17.54 -17.50
N ALA A 111 -38.04 -16.52 -18.22
CA ALA A 111 -36.88 -15.74 -17.80
C ALA A 111 -37.14 -14.99 -16.49
N PHE A 112 -38.38 -14.52 -16.27
CA PHE A 112 -38.76 -13.90 -15.01
C PHE A 112 -38.76 -14.93 -13.85
N ALA A 113 -39.23 -16.15 -14.09
CA ALA A 113 -39.14 -17.23 -13.10
C ALA A 113 -37.69 -17.63 -12.79
N GLN A 114 -36.84 -17.71 -13.80
CA GLN A 114 -35.40 -17.94 -13.63
C GLN A 114 -34.78 -16.82 -12.80
N PHE A 115 -35.06 -15.54 -13.08
CA PHE A 115 -34.58 -14.41 -12.29
C PHE A 115 -35.03 -14.49 -10.82
N LYS A 116 -36.27 -14.88 -10.56
CA LYS A 116 -36.77 -15.07 -9.18
C LYS A 116 -35.97 -16.13 -8.41
N ALA A 117 -35.47 -17.14 -9.10
CA ALA A 117 -34.66 -18.21 -8.51
C ALA A 117 -33.18 -17.85 -8.30
N MET A 118 -32.66 -16.76 -8.91
CA MET A 118 -31.33 -16.25 -8.68
C MET A 118 -31.15 -15.73 -7.24
N ASP A 119 -29.93 -15.74 -6.73
CA ASP A 119 -29.63 -15.33 -5.37
C ASP A 119 -28.69 -14.09 -5.34
N LEU A 120 -28.62 -13.42 -4.19
CA LEU A 120 -27.66 -12.34 -3.98
C LEU A 120 -26.23 -12.89 -4.16
N GLY A 121 -25.38 -12.10 -4.79
CA GLY A 121 -24.03 -12.51 -5.15
C GLY A 121 -23.91 -13.11 -6.55
N ASP A 122 -25.00 -13.55 -7.18
CA ASP A 122 -24.96 -14.03 -8.56
C ASP A 122 -24.51 -12.92 -9.52
N ILE A 123 -23.76 -13.30 -10.56
CA ILE A 123 -23.38 -12.38 -11.65
C ILE A 123 -24.39 -12.57 -12.79
N VAL A 124 -25.03 -11.47 -13.17
CA VAL A 124 -26.16 -11.47 -14.08
C VAL A 124 -25.92 -10.51 -15.23
N ALA A 125 -26.13 -10.97 -16.44
CA ALA A 125 -26.19 -10.16 -17.65
C ALA A 125 -27.60 -9.69 -17.95
N ALA A 126 -27.71 -8.50 -18.51
CA ALA A 126 -28.95 -7.96 -19.03
C ALA A 126 -28.74 -7.18 -20.32
N GLN A 127 -29.71 -7.27 -21.21
CA GLN A 127 -29.87 -6.32 -22.31
C GLN A 127 -31.21 -5.58 -22.09
N GLY A 128 -31.24 -4.32 -22.51
CA GLY A 128 -32.45 -3.52 -22.33
C GLY A 128 -32.22 -2.07 -22.70
N ARG A 129 -33.12 -1.21 -22.24
CA ARG A 129 -33.07 0.23 -22.51
C ARG A 129 -32.90 1.02 -21.21
N LEU A 130 -32.14 2.10 -21.25
CA LEU A 130 -32.10 3.04 -20.13
C LEU A 130 -33.41 3.81 -20.02
N PHE A 131 -33.85 4.00 -18.78
CA PHE A 131 -35.00 4.82 -18.45
C PHE A 131 -34.86 5.42 -17.06
N ARG A 132 -35.67 6.42 -16.72
CA ARG A 132 -35.83 6.89 -15.35
C ARG A 132 -37.07 6.39 -14.69
N THR A 133 -36.92 5.89 -13.48
CA THR A 133 -38.07 5.55 -12.63
C THR A 133 -38.84 6.80 -12.21
N ASN A 134 -40.08 6.63 -11.70
CA ASN A 134 -40.87 7.74 -11.16
C ASN A 134 -40.17 8.48 -9.99
N ARG A 135 -39.18 7.85 -9.35
CA ARG A 135 -38.36 8.44 -8.29
C ARG A 135 -37.07 9.09 -8.80
N GLY A 136 -36.89 9.15 -10.13
CA GLY A 136 -35.72 9.76 -10.75
C GLY A 136 -34.47 8.86 -10.85
N GLU A 137 -34.55 7.58 -10.48
CA GLU A 137 -33.37 6.67 -10.56
C GLU A 137 -33.13 6.21 -12.01
N LEU A 138 -31.90 6.40 -12.51
CA LEU A 138 -31.47 5.88 -13.81
C LEU A 138 -31.36 4.35 -13.70
N SER A 139 -32.11 3.65 -14.57
CA SER A 139 -32.29 2.20 -14.50
C SER A 139 -32.25 1.57 -15.86
N VAL A 140 -32.01 0.26 -15.92
CA VAL A 140 -32.13 -0.55 -17.13
C VAL A 140 -33.52 -1.22 -17.11
N HIS A 141 -34.36 -0.91 -18.08
CA HIS A 141 -35.56 -1.68 -18.37
C HIS A 141 -35.17 -2.91 -19.17
N VAL A 142 -35.12 -4.04 -18.47
CA VAL A 142 -34.53 -5.27 -18.98
C VAL A 142 -35.47 -5.97 -19.96
N THR A 143 -34.93 -6.29 -21.15
CA THR A 143 -35.65 -7.07 -22.20
C THR A 143 -35.12 -8.50 -22.30
N LYS A 144 -33.83 -8.72 -21.95
CA LYS A 144 -33.24 -10.06 -21.84
C LYS A 144 -32.39 -10.12 -20.57
N ILE A 145 -32.50 -11.22 -19.83
CA ILE A 145 -31.75 -11.46 -18.60
C ILE A 145 -31.17 -12.87 -18.60
N ARG A 146 -29.95 -13.01 -18.09
CA ARG A 146 -29.26 -14.30 -18.05
C ARG A 146 -28.32 -14.38 -16.87
N LEU A 147 -28.33 -15.52 -16.18
CA LEU A 147 -27.31 -15.85 -15.20
C LEU A 147 -25.97 -16.17 -15.90
N LEU A 148 -24.88 -15.52 -15.49
CA LEU A 148 -23.54 -15.79 -15.96
C LEU A 148 -22.74 -16.63 -14.97
N THR A 149 -22.90 -16.34 -13.67
CA THR A 149 -22.15 -17.03 -12.62
C THR A 149 -23.03 -17.21 -11.39
N LYS A 150 -23.22 -18.45 -10.96
CA LYS A 150 -23.89 -18.77 -9.72
C LYS A 150 -22.95 -18.61 -8.55
N SER A 151 -23.29 -17.73 -7.60
CA SER A 151 -22.64 -17.64 -6.31
C SER A 151 -23.11 -18.80 -5.43
N ILE A 152 -22.16 -19.55 -4.86
CA ILE A 152 -22.43 -20.68 -3.96
C ILE A 152 -22.04 -20.41 -2.51
N ARG A 153 -21.67 -19.17 -2.19
CA ARG A 153 -21.51 -18.67 -0.82
C ARG A 153 -22.38 -17.43 -0.63
N PRO A 154 -23.05 -17.29 0.51
CA PRO A 154 -23.78 -16.07 0.83
C PRO A 154 -22.79 -14.90 0.92
N LEU A 155 -23.21 -13.73 0.47
CA LEU A 155 -22.46 -12.51 0.74
C LEU A 155 -22.50 -12.20 2.24
N PRO A 156 -21.41 -11.64 2.82
CA PRO A 156 -21.44 -11.10 4.17
C PRO A 156 -22.59 -10.11 4.32
N ASN A 157 -23.13 -9.98 5.54
CA ASN A 157 -24.31 -9.14 5.79
C ASN A 157 -24.06 -7.70 5.33
N LYS A 158 -24.85 -7.23 4.36
CA LYS A 158 -24.69 -5.90 3.75
C LYS A 158 -24.75 -4.74 4.77
N PHE A 159 -25.49 -4.92 5.88
CA PHE A 159 -25.67 -3.88 6.89
C PHE A 159 -24.60 -3.89 7.97
N LYS A 160 -23.96 -5.03 8.19
CA LYS A 160 -22.86 -5.17 9.18
C LYS A 160 -21.48 -5.19 8.51
N GLY A 161 -21.41 -5.42 7.19
CA GLY A 161 -20.16 -5.57 6.46
C GLY A 161 -19.35 -6.78 6.94
N LEU A 162 -18.13 -6.88 6.45
CA LEU A 162 -17.07 -7.67 7.05
C LEU A 162 -16.35 -6.72 8.00
N GLN A 163 -16.59 -6.87 9.32
CA GLN A 163 -16.10 -5.91 10.34
C GLN A 163 -14.81 -6.35 11.01
N ASP A 164 -14.52 -7.65 10.99
CA ASP A 164 -13.29 -8.17 11.54
C ASP A 164 -12.10 -7.81 10.61
N PRO A 165 -11.14 -6.98 11.07
CA PRO A 165 -10.00 -6.56 10.26
C PRO A 165 -9.15 -7.73 9.76
N GLU A 166 -9.03 -8.80 10.54
CA GLU A 166 -8.27 -9.98 10.13
C GLU A 166 -8.99 -10.73 9.01
N GLN A 167 -10.31 -10.93 9.12
CA GLN A 167 -11.10 -11.52 8.05
C GLN A 167 -11.13 -10.67 6.78
N CYS A 168 -11.18 -9.33 6.90
CA CYS A 168 -11.03 -8.44 5.75
C CYS A 168 -9.71 -8.68 4.99
N CYS A 169 -8.62 -8.91 5.70
CA CYS A 169 -7.33 -9.22 5.09
C CYS A 169 -7.29 -10.63 4.48
N ARG A 170 -7.82 -11.65 5.18
CA ARG A 170 -7.84 -13.05 4.73
C ARG A 170 -8.78 -13.27 3.55
N GLN A 171 -9.97 -12.68 3.61
CA GLN A 171 -10.99 -12.78 2.57
C GLN A 171 -11.14 -11.46 1.81
N ARG A 172 -10.03 -10.88 1.36
CA ARG A 172 -9.99 -9.59 0.66
C ARG A 172 -10.96 -9.53 -0.53
N TYR A 173 -11.20 -10.65 -1.22
CA TYR A 173 -12.19 -10.73 -2.27
C TYR A 173 -13.63 -10.49 -1.77
N ALA A 174 -13.95 -10.91 -0.55
CA ALA A 174 -15.25 -10.65 0.07
C ALA A 174 -15.33 -9.21 0.59
N ASP A 175 -14.25 -8.72 1.22
CA ASP A 175 -14.10 -7.33 1.65
C ASP A 175 -14.30 -6.35 0.49
N LEU A 176 -13.66 -6.57 -0.65
CA LEU A 176 -13.81 -5.73 -1.86
C LEU A 176 -15.21 -5.76 -2.47
N ILE A 177 -16.00 -6.81 -2.24
CA ILE A 177 -17.39 -6.88 -2.69
C ILE A 177 -18.30 -6.01 -1.81
N ILE A 178 -18.05 -5.99 -0.49
CA ILE A 178 -18.97 -5.44 0.50
C ILE A 178 -18.59 -4.04 0.98
N ASN A 179 -17.28 -3.77 1.14
CA ASN A 179 -16.75 -2.54 1.73
C ASN A 179 -16.25 -1.57 0.65
N PRO A 180 -17.02 -0.53 0.29
CA PRO A 180 -16.60 0.45 -0.72
C PRO A 180 -15.31 1.18 -0.35
N GLU A 181 -15.09 1.42 0.95
CA GLU A 181 -13.89 2.09 1.45
C GLU A 181 -12.61 1.30 1.13
N SER A 182 -12.65 -0.04 1.27
CA SER A 182 -11.54 -0.90 0.90
C SER A 182 -11.23 -0.79 -0.60
N ARG A 183 -12.24 -0.78 -1.45
CA ARG A 183 -12.08 -0.59 -2.90
C ARG A 183 -11.45 0.75 -3.21
N THR A 184 -12.00 1.84 -2.68
CA THR A 184 -11.48 3.20 -2.87
C THR A 184 -10.00 3.31 -2.44
N ARG A 185 -9.62 2.63 -1.34
CA ARG A 185 -8.25 2.61 -0.85
C ARG A 185 -7.27 2.00 -1.87
N PHE A 186 -7.63 0.86 -2.48
CA PHE A 186 -6.78 0.21 -3.48
C PHE A 186 -6.80 0.94 -4.84
N GLU A 187 -7.90 1.56 -5.21
CA GLU A 187 -7.96 2.46 -6.37
C GLU A 187 -7.05 3.67 -6.17
N THR A 188 -7.07 4.27 -4.96
CA THR A 188 -6.16 5.36 -4.59
C THR A 188 -4.70 4.91 -4.64
N ARG A 189 -4.38 3.72 -4.10
CA ARG A 189 -3.04 3.14 -4.22
C ARG A 189 -2.59 3.02 -5.68
N SER A 190 -3.45 2.55 -6.56
CA SER A 190 -3.15 2.44 -8.00
C SER A 190 -2.88 3.82 -8.63
N LYS A 191 -3.68 4.84 -8.27
CA LYS A 191 -3.49 6.22 -8.73
C LYS A 191 -2.17 6.82 -8.19
N VAL A 192 -1.81 6.52 -6.94
CA VAL A 192 -0.52 6.94 -6.35
C VAL A 192 0.64 6.42 -7.17
N VAL A 193 0.69 5.10 -7.43
CA VAL A 193 1.77 4.49 -8.20
C VAL A 193 1.84 5.03 -9.61
N ALA A 194 0.70 5.21 -10.29
CA ALA A 194 0.65 5.80 -11.62
C ALA A 194 1.15 7.26 -11.62
N SER A 195 0.75 8.06 -10.62
CA SER A 195 1.16 9.46 -10.50
C SER A 195 2.65 9.61 -10.19
N ILE A 196 3.22 8.70 -9.38
CA ILE A 196 4.67 8.64 -9.13
C ILE A 196 5.41 8.40 -10.46
N ARG A 197 5.03 7.38 -11.24
CA ARG A 197 5.67 7.09 -12.54
C ARG A 197 5.60 8.29 -13.50
N GLU A 198 4.44 8.90 -13.60
CA GLU A 198 4.26 10.08 -14.45
C GLU A 198 5.17 11.23 -14.03
N TYR A 199 5.27 11.49 -12.70
CA TYR A 199 6.14 12.53 -12.17
C TYR A 199 7.62 12.23 -12.46
N MET A 200 8.08 11.01 -12.21
CA MET A 200 9.45 10.60 -12.46
C MET A 200 9.82 10.72 -13.94
N GLN A 201 8.97 10.23 -14.84
CA GLN A 201 9.19 10.32 -16.29
C GLN A 201 9.21 11.77 -16.78
N ALA A 202 8.33 12.63 -16.26
CA ALA A 202 8.33 14.06 -16.59
C ALA A 202 9.64 14.78 -16.18
N HIS A 203 10.33 14.24 -15.17
CA HIS A 203 11.64 14.74 -14.72
C HIS A 203 12.84 13.94 -15.31
N ARG A 204 12.60 13.18 -16.39
CA ARG A 204 13.61 12.42 -17.15
C ARG A 204 14.27 11.29 -16.38
N PHE A 205 13.62 10.73 -15.37
CA PHE A 205 14.08 9.51 -14.74
C PHE A 205 13.68 8.30 -15.60
N MET A 206 14.61 7.36 -15.74
CA MET A 206 14.38 6.08 -16.40
C MET A 206 13.95 5.04 -15.38
N GLU A 207 12.79 4.40 -15.59
CA GLU A 207 12.37 3.25 -14.78
C GLU A 207 13.21 2.03 -15.18
N VAL A 208 13.78 1.36 -14.18
CA VAL A 208 14.62 0.17 -14.37
C VAL A 208 14.14 -0.95 -13.46
N GLU A 209 14.59 -2.17 -13.75
CA GLU A 209 14.38 -3.34 -12.90
C GLU A 209 15.74 -3.93 -12.52
N THR A 210 15.93 -4.21 -11.24
CA THR A 210 17.13 -4.85 -10.69
C THR A 210 16.76 -6.18 -10.02
N PRO A 211 17.73 -7.09 -9.79
CA PRO A 211 17.41 -8.41 -9.25
C PRO A 211 16.71 -8.38 -7.89
N MET A 212 15.64 -9.17 -7.74
CA MET A 212 15.04 -9.45 -6.42
C MET A 212 15.84 -10.49 -5.63
N LEU A 213 16.53 -11.41 -6.33
CA LEU A 213 17.40 -12.42 -5.74
C LEU A 213 18.84 -11.93 -5.82
N ASN A 214 19.46 -11.68 -4.68
CA ASN A 214 20.80 -11.15 -4.57
C ASN A 214 21.76 -12.22 -4.05
N PRO A 215 22.97 -12.34 -4.60
CA PRO A 215 24.00 -13.20 -4.02
C PRO A 215 24.57 -12.64 -2.71
N ILE A 216 24.54 -11.31 -2.55
CA ILE A 216 24.95 -10.59 -1.34
C ILE A 216 23.84 -9.59 -1.02
N PRO A 217 23.22 -9.65 0.16
CA PRO A 217 22.22 -8.66 0.57
C PRO A 217 22.89 -7.38 1.02
N GLY A 218 22.33 -6.21 0.68
CA GLY A 218 22.88 -4.92 1.02
C GLY A 218 21.93 -3.77 0.69
N GLY A 219 22.39 -2.53 0.91
CA GLY A 219 21.62 -1.31 0.67
C GLY A 219 20.77 -0.85 1.84
N ALA A 220 20.65 -1.64 2.91
CA ALA A 220 19.99 -1.26 4.16
C ALA A 220 20.46 -2.19 5.29
N ASN A 221 20.26 -1.75 6.54
CA ASN A 221 20.43 -2.60 7.72
C ASN A 221 19.12 -3.33 7.97
N ALA A 222 19.08 -4.63 7.68
CA ALA A 222 17.91 -5.47 7.87
C ALA A 222 18.27 -6.96 7.75
N LYS A 223 17.48 -7.83 8.37
CA LYS A 223 17.65 -9.27 8.26
C LYS A 223 17.03 -9.78 6.94
N PRO A 224 17.81 -10.45 6.05
CA PRO A 224 17.29 -10.95 4.78
C PRO A 224 16.52 -12.27 4.93
N PHE A 225 15.62 -12.56 3.98
CA PHE A 225 15.15 -13.91 3.71
C PHE A 225 16.18 -14.66 2.84
N VAL A 226 16.42 -15.91 3.14
CA VAL A 226 17.35 -16.77 2.42
C VAL A 226 16.57 -17.82 1.62
N THR A 227 17.02 -18.09 0.39
CA THR A 227 16.53 -19.19 -0.45
C THR A 227 17.70 -19.87 -1.14
N HIS A 228 17.50 -21.12 -1.62
CA HIS A 228 18.54 -21.91 -2.28
C HIS A 228 18.24 -22.09 -3.77
N HIS A 229 19.21 -21.80 -4.64
CA HIS A 229 19.11 -22.02 -6.08
C HIS A 229 19.67 -23.41 -6.43
N ASN A 230 18.80 -24.40 -6.65
CA ASN A 230 19.18 -25.81 -6.82
C ASN A 230 20.17 -26.06 -7.98
N ALA A 231 19.97 -25.40 -9.13
CA ALA A 231 20.82 -25.66 -10.31
C ALA A 231 22.24 -25.06 -10.20
N LEU A 232 22.40 -24.00 -9.39
CA LEU A 232 23.69 -23.37 -9.14
C LEU A 232 24.31 -23.81 -7.81
N ASP A 233 23.58 -24.58 -7.01
CA ASP A 233 23.95 -25.05 -5.66
C ASP A 233 24.49 -23.88 -4.80
N MET A 234 23.70 -22.79 -4.74
CA MET A 234 24.09 -21.58 -4.00
C MET A 234 22.90 -20.94 -3.29
N ASP A 235 23.16 -20.33 -2.14
CA ASP A 235 22.18 -19.53 -1.44
C ASP A 235 22.05 -18.16 -2.09
N LEU A 236 20.80 -17.68 -2.14
CA LEU A 236 20.42 -16.35 -2.59
C LEU A 236 19.57 -15.69 -1.53
N PHE A 237 19.57 -14.37 -1.53
CA PHE A 237 18.82 -13.56 -0.58
C PHE A 237 17.76 -12.75 -1.31
N LEU A 238 16.54 -12.70 -0.76
CA LEU A 238 15.57 -11.71 -1.21
C LEU A 238 16.08 -10.31 -0.84
N ARG A 239 16.06 -9.38 -1.79
CA ARG A 239 16.63 -8.04 -1.61
C ARG A 239 15.98 -7.30 -0.44
N ILE A 240 16.79 -6.63 0.36
CA ILE A 240 16.35 -5.70 1.40
C ILE A 240 16.22 -4.28 0.89
N ALA A 241 16.95 -3.92 -0.17
CA ALA A 241 16.89 -2.67 -0.93
C ALA A 241 17.50 -2.88 -2.34
N PRO A 242 17.12 -2.13 -3.37
CA PRO A 242 17.74 -2.15 -4.70
C PRO A 242 18.97 -1.22 -4.81
N GLU A 243 19.32 -0.47 -3.78
CA GLU A 243 20.27 0.63 -3.75
C GLU A 243 21.61 0.33 -4.45
N LEU A 244 22.29 -0.78 -4.06
CA LEU A 244 23.62 -1.08 -4.60
C LEU A 244 23.59 -1.40 -6.10
N TYR A 245 22.48 -1.95 -6.61
CA TYR A 245 22.30 -2.18 -8.04
C TYR A 245 21.97 -0.90 -8.80
N LEU A 246 21.15 -0.01 -8.23
CA LEU A 246 20.82 1.27 -8.84
C LEU A 246 22.06 2.17 -8.96
N LYS A 247 22.93 2.19 -7.92
CA LYS A 247 24.21 2.89 -7.98
C LYS A 247 25.15 2.33 -9.05
N ARG A 248 25.18 1.00 -9.25
CA ARG A 248 25.95 0.38 -10.37
C ARG A 248 25.45 0.87 -11.72
N LEU A 249 24.14 1.09 -11.90
CA LEU A 249 23.58 1.66 -13.13
C LEU A 249 24.01 3.13 -13.31
N VAL A 250 24.08 3.90 -12.23
CA VAL A 250 24.62 5.28 -12.26
C VAL A 250 26.09 5.30 -12.67
N VAL A 251 26.92 4.42 -12.10
CA VAL A 251 28.31 4.22 -12.56
C VAL A 251 28.35 3.89 -14.05
N GLY A 252 27.40 3.09 -14.55
CA GLY A 252 27.24 2.74 -15.95
C GLY A 252 26.78 3.88 -16.87
N GLY A 253 26.51 5.07 -16.31
CA GLY A 253 26.16 6.28 -17.06
C GLY A 253 24.65 6.59 -17.17
N PHE A 254 23.80 5.90 -16.41
CA PHE A 254 22.39 6.28 -16.28
C PHE A 254 22.24 7.38 -15.24
N GLU A 255 22.18 8.62 -15.69
CA GLU A 255 22.23 9.79 -14.79
C GLU A 255 21.02 9.96 -13.90
N ARG A 256 19.85 9.44 -14.29
CA ARG A 256 18.61 9.48 -13.52
C ARG A 256 17.86 8.17 -13.63
N VAL A 257 17.82 7.41 -12.58
CA VAL A 257 17.13 6.10 -12.53
C VAL A 257 16.17 6.02 -11.36
N PHE A 258 15.12 5.24 -11.52
CA PHE A 258 14.24 4.86 -10.42
C PHE A 258 13.71 3.44 -10.59
N GLU A 259 13.36 2.83 -9.49
CA GLU A 259 12.67 1.55 -9.45
C GLU A 259 11.54 1.61 -8.44
N ILE A 260 10.30 1.30 -8.88
CA ILE A 260 9.21 0.98 -7.97
C ILE A 260 9.28 -0.52 -7.72
N ASN A 261 9.57 -0.91 -6.49
CA ASN A 261 10.06 -2.24 -6.20
C ASN A 261 9.43 -2.87 -4.95
N ARG A 262 9.61 -4.19 -4.83
CA ARG A 262 9.35 -4.95 -3.61
C ARG A 262 10.66 -5.19 -2.88
N CYS A 263 10.67 -4.86 -1.59
CA CYS A 263 11.72 -5.19 -0.65
C CYS A 263 11.21 -6.18 0.39
N PHE A 264 12.12 -6.95 0.96
CA PHE A 264 11.83 -8.05 1.86
C PHE A 264 12.72 -7.94 3.09
N ARG A 265 12.12 -7.93 4.29
CA ARG A 265 12.85 -7.90 5.56
C ARG A 265 12.29 -8.97 6.49
N ASN A 266 13.14 -9.88 6.95
CA ASN A 266 12.75 -10.99 7.82
C ASN A 266 12.69 -10.54 9.29
N GLU A 267 11.79 -9.61 9.55
CA GLU A 267 11.59 -8.94 10.83
C GLU A 267 10.18 -9.17 11.37
N GLY A 268 9.85 -8.51 12.48
CA GLY A 268 8.53 -8.60 13.09
C GLY A 268 7.40 -8.04 12.21
N ILE A 269 6.18 -8.49 12.48
CA ILE A 269 4.96 -8.02 11.82
C ILE A 269 4.13 -7.23 12.83
N ASP A 270 3.88 -5.96 12.53
CA ASP A 270 3.05 -5.08 13.35
C ASP A 270 2.11 -4.19 12.51
N THR A 271 1.64 -3.09 13.05
CA THR A 271 0.77 -2.14 12.34
C THR A 271 1.51 -1.31 11.30
N ARG A 272 2.84 -1.25 11.34
CA ARG A 272 3.70 -0.43 10.49
C ARG A 272 4.61 -1.25 9.57
N HIS A 273 4.84 -2.53 9.92
CA HIS A 273 5.80 -3.42 9.25
C HIS A 273 5.12 -4.67 8.70
N ASN A 274 5.44 -4.99 7.46
CA ASN A 274 5.10 -6.24 6.79
C ASN A 274 6.38 -6.79 6.15
N PRO A 275 6.63 -8.10 6.19
CA PRO A 275 7.89 -8.67 5.69
C PRO A 275 8.17 -8.36 4.21
N GLU A 276 7.13 -8.09 3.45
CA GLU A 276 7.16 -7.68 2.06
C GLU A 276 6.45 -6.32 1.93
N PHE A 277 7.12 -5.34 1.34
CA PHE A 277 6.60 -3.98 1.21
C PHE A 277 7.05 -3.33 -0.10
N THR A 278 6.39 -2.24 -0.47
CA THR A 278 6.66 -1.51 -1.71
C THR A 278 7.33 -0.17 -1.41
N THR A 279 8.45 0.08 -2.09
CA THR A 279 9.14 1.37 -2.10
C THR A 279 9.30 1.89 -3.53
N ILE A 280 9.62 3.17 -3.65
CA ILE A 280 10.33 3.70 -4.80
C ILE A 280 11.71 4.13 -4.32
N GLU A 281 12.75 3.75 -5.07
CA GLU A 281 14.09 4.31 -4.92
C GLU A 281 14.51 4.99 -6.21
N PHE A 282 15.18 6.13 -6.09
CA PHE A 282 15.61 6.93 -7.26
C PHE A 282 16.89 7.68 -6.97
N TYR A 283 17.71 7.80 -8.01
CA TYR A 283 19.07 8.39 -7.95
C TYR A 283 19.24 9.38 -9.09
N ALA A 284 19.85 10.53 -8.78
CA ALA A 284 20.16 11.57 -9.75
C ALA A 284 21.59 12.07 -9.58
N THR A 285 22.36 12.07 -10.67
CA THR A 285 23.71 12.61 -10.70
C THR A 285 23.70 14.13 -10.62
N TYR A 286 24.75 14.68 -10.03
CA TYR A 286 25.00 16.12 -9.83
C TYR A 286 23.94 16.80 -8.96
N TRP A 287 23.22 16.01 -8.15
CA TRP A 287 22.34 16.46 -7.10
C TRP A 287 22.99 16.22 -5.73
N THR A 288 22.57 17.03 -4.75
CA THR A 288 22.85 16.87 -3.34
C THR A 288 21.62 16.37 -2.59
N TYR A 289 21.79 16.02 -1.32
CA TYR A 289 20.64 15.67 -0.44
C TYR A 289 19.61 16.82 -0.34
N ARG A 290 20.04 18.09 -0.53
CA ARG A 290 19.15 19.26 -0.52
C ARG A 290 18.23 19.29 -1.75
N ASP A 291 18.78 19.00 -2.93
CA ASP A 291 18.00 18.87 -4.17
C ASP A 291 17.00 17.70 -4.05
N GLN A 292 17.45 16.59 -3.43
CA GLN A 292 16.58 15.43 -3.17
C GLN A 292 15.44 15.75 -2.21
N MET A 293 15.67 16.52 -1.14
CA MET A 293 14.60 16.98 -0.24
C MET A 293 13.54 17.80 -0.99
N GLU A 294 13.97 18.77 -1.80
CA GLU A 294 13.05 19.61 -2.57
C GLU A 294 12.25 18.80 -3.60
N PHE A 295 12.93 17.88 -4.28
CA PHE A 295 12.27 16.99 -5.25
C PHE A 295 11.25 16.07 -4.57
N THR A 296 11.61 15.46 -3.44
CA THR A 296 10.73 14.59 -2.65
C THR A 296 9.50 15.34 -2.15
N GLU A 297 9.66 16.54 -1.62
CA GLU A 297 8.57 17.41 -1.18
C GLU A 297 7.59 17.69 -2.33
N ASN A 298 8.09 18.07 -3.51
CA ASN A 298 7.27 18.35 -4.68
C ASN A 298 6.61 17.09 -5.27
N LEU A 299 7.29 15.94 -5.25
CA LEU A 299 6.74 14.65 -5.64
C LEU A 299 5.52 14.28 -4.77
N LEU A 300 5.69 14.31 -3.43
CA LEU A 300 4.61 13.94 -2.50
C LEU A 300 3.40 14.88 -2.63
N ARG A 301 3.60 16.19 -2.77
CA ARG A 301 2.53 17.18 -3.04
C ARG A 301 1.77 16.85 -4.32
N THR A 302 2.52 16.65 -5.41
CA THR A 302 1.92 16.37 -6.72
C THR A 302 1.11 15.09 -6.71
N VAL A 303 1.65 14.02 -6.09
CA VAL A 303 0.98 12.72 -6.00
C VAL A 303 -0.26 12.81 -5.11
N ALA A 304 -0.18 13.47 -3.95
CA ALA A 304 -1.33 13.70 -3.09
C ALA A 304 -2.46 14.39 -3.83
N GLN A 305 -2.16 15.52 -4.51
CA GLN A 305 -3.14 16.27 -5.30
C GLN A 305 -3.76 15.42 -6.42
N LYS A 306 -2.96 14.65 -7.16
CA LYS A 306 -3.46 13.81 -8.26
C LYS A 306 -4.30 12.62 -7.78
N ALA A 307 -3.88 11.97 -6.70
CA ALA A 307 -4.51 10.75 -6.21
C ALA A 307 -5.80 11.00 -5.41
N THR A 308 -5.84 12.09 -4.63
CA THR A 308 -6.93 12.40 -3.69
C THR A 308 -7.71 13.65 -4.01
N GLY A 309 -7.17 14.54 -4.86
CA GLY A 309 -7.73 15.87 -5.15
C GLY A 309 -7.36 16.94 -4.11
N SER A 310 -6.53 16.63 -3.11
CA SER A 310 -6.15 17.54 -2.02
C SER A 310 -4.70 17.36 -1.60
N MET A 311 -4.05 18.45 -1.15
CA MET A 311 -2.79 18.43 -0.41
C MET A 311 -3.02 18.52 1.11
N VAL A 312 -4.23 18.80 1.55
CA VAL A 312 -4.62 18.79 2.97
C VAL A 312 -5.29 17.46 3.27
N LEU A 313 -4.72 16.71 4.16
CA LEU A 313 -5.10 15.34 4.51
C LEU A 313 -5.68 15.31 5.92
N ASN A 314 -6.67 14.47 6.17
CA ASN A 314 -7.11 14.14 7.52
C ASN A 314 -6.64 12.71 7.83
N TYR A 315 -5.64 12.60 8.70
CA TYR A 315 -5.10 11.31 9.09
C TYR A 315 -5.34 11.07 10.58
N GLN A 316 -6.12 10.05 10.91
CA GLN A 316 -6.49 9.65 12.28
C GLN A 316 -7.04 10.84 13.11
N GLY A 317 -7.83 11.71 12.46
CA GLY A 317 -8.42 12.88 13.09
C GLY A 317 -7.51 14.12 13.15
N THR A 318 -6.29 14.03 12.65
CA THR A 318 -5.33 15.14 12.59
C THR A 318 -5.23 15.67 11.16
N GLU A 319 -5.33 16.99 11.00
CA GLU A 319 -5.10 17.65 9.71
C GLU A 319 -3.59 17.75 9.46
N ILE A 320 -3.14 17.34 8.27
CA ILE A 320 -1.77 17.42 7.79
C ILE A 320 -1.78 18.16 6.46
N ASP A 321 -1.08 19.29 6.37
CA ASP A 321 -1.06 20.15 5.20
C ASP A 321 0.27 20.02 4.45
N LEU A 322 0.28 19.22 3.38
CA LEU A 322 1.45 19.03 2.52
C LEU A 322 1.75 20.25 1.64
N SER A 323 0.86 21.26 1.55
CA SER A 323 1.08 22.47 0.74
C SER A 323 2.09 23.41 1.39
N LYS A 324 2.27 23.34 2.71
CA LYS A 324 3.24 24.14 3.46
C LYS A 324 4.66 23.64 3.24
N PRO A 325 5.68 24.50 3.35
CA PRO A 325 7.08 24.06 3.36
C PRO A 325 7.33 23.05 4.47
N PHE A 326 7.99 21.94 4.14
CA PHE A 326 8.36 20.94 5.14
C PHE A 326 9.46 21.48 6.05
N ALA A 327 9.32 21.28 7.35
CA ALA A 327 10.34 21.70 8.32
C ALA A 327 11.66 20.94 8.11
N ARG A 328 12.77 21.56 8.49
CA ARG A 328 14.11 20.95 8.46
C ARG A 328 14.75 21.17 9.83
N LEU A 329 15.11 20.10 10.52
CA LEU A 329 15.66 20.10 11.86
C LEU A 329 16.80 19.09 11.93
N THR A 330 17.87 19.38 12.71
CA THR A 330 18.78 18.33 13.12
C THR A 330 18.18 17.49 14.25
N PRO A 331 18.70 16.28 14.56
CA PRO A 331 18.24 15.50 15.69
C PRO A 331 18.21 16.28 16.99
N GLU A 332 19.26 17.03 17.28
CA GLU A 332 19.39 17.86 18.49
C GLU A 332 18.32 18.96 18.53
N GLN A 333 18.11 19.65 17.38
CA GLN A 333 17.08 20.68 17.29
C GLN A 333 15.67 20.09 17.52
N ALA A 334 15.41 18.89 17.00
CA ALA A 334 14.16 18.19 17.22
C ALA A 334 13.98 17.78 18.68
N ILE A 335 15.02 17.23 19.32
CA ILE A 335 15.02 16.90 20.76
C ILE A 335 14.69 18.15 21.58
N MET A 336 15.43 19.23 21.42
CA MET A 336 15.23 20.46 22.17
C MET A 336 13.85 21.09 21.94
N LYS A 337 13.32 21.00 20.72
CA LYS A 337 11.99 21.51 20.37
C LYS A 337 10.86 20.74 21.04
N TYR A 338 10.93 19.42 21.02
CA TYR A 338 9.83 18.55 21.47
C TYR A 338 10.01 18.00 22.89
N ALA A 339 11.21 18.11 23.43
CA ALA A 339 11.58 17.73 24.78
C ALA A 339 12.50 18.79 25.41
N PRO A 340 11.95 19.99 25.73
CA PRO A 340 12.74 21.16 26.11
C PRO A 340 13.49 21.05 27.44
N GLN A 341 13.36 19.95 28.16
CA GLN A 341 14.14 19.63 29.35
C GLN A 341 15.60 19.26 29.01
N TYR A 342 15.92 18.91 27.76
CA TYR A 342 17.29 18.59 27.32
C TYR A 342 17.96 19.84 26.75
N THR A 343 19.21 20.05 27.13
CA THR A 343 20.03 21.18 26.71
C THR A 343 21.17 20.73 25.79
N PRO A 344 21.80 21.63 25.04
CA PRO A 344 22.99 21.26 24.24
C PRO A 344 24.08 20.53 25.03
N GLU A 345 24.29 20.91 26.29
CA GLU A 345 25.28 20.29 27.18
C GLU A 345 24.90 18.83 27.47
N ASN A 346 23.59 18.52 27.66
CA ASN A 346 23.15 17.15 27.85
C ASN A 346 23.42 16.29 26.61
N LEU A 347 23.28 16.86 25.41
CA LEU A 347 23.44 16.13 24.13
C LEU A 347 24.90 15.90 23.76
N THR A 348 25.84 16.49 24.49
CA THR A 348 27.30 16.27 24.36
C THR A 348 27.90 15.47 25.51
N ASP A 349 27.09 15.04 26.47
CA ASP A 349 27.53 14.23 27.62
C ASP A 349 27.11 12.77 27.43
N GLU A 350 28.09 11.92 27.07
CA GLU A 350 27.88 10.49 26.85
C GLU A 350 27.31 9.78 28.09
N ALA A 351 27.83 10.10 29.29
CA ALA A 351 27.38 9.47 30.52
C ALA A 351 25.93 9.82 30.84
N PHE A 352 25.55 11.07 30.58
CA PHE A 352 24.17 11.53 30.70
C PHE A 352 23.27 10.78 29.70
N LEU A 353 23.62 10.72 28.42
CA LEU A 353 22.83 10.07 27.38
C LEU A 353 22.60 8.58 27.65
N ARG A 354 23.64 7.85 28.06
CA ARG A 354 23.51 6.43 28.44
C ARG A 354 22.61 6.22 29.66
N ALA A 355 22.75 7.07 30.68
CA ALA A 355 21.90 7.01 31.86
C ALA A 355 20.43 7.33 31.54
N GLU A 356 20.21 8.33 30.69
CA GLU A 356 18.88 8.78 30.30
C GLU A 356 18.16 7.75 29.38
N LEU A 357 18.84 7.21 28.38
CA LEU A 357 18.30 6.13 27.55
C LEU A 357 17.96 4.89 28.35
N LYS A 358 18.80 4.53 29.32
CA LYS A 358 18.46 3.45 30.27
C LYS A 358 17.22 3.78 31.10
N ARG A 359 17.07 5.02 31.55
CA ARG A 359 15.88 5.49 32.30
C ARG A 359 14.62 5.44 31.45
N LEU A 360 14.71 5.73 30.16
CA LEU A 360 13.61 5.68 29.19
C LEU A 360 13.24 4.24 28.77
N GLY A 361 14.05 3.25 29.12
CA GLY A 361 13.84 1.85 28.76
C GLY A 361 14.47 1.44 27.43
N GLU A 362 15.33 2.30 26.86
CA GLU A 362 16.03 2.12 25.58
C GLU A 362 17.57 2.05 25.76
N PRO A 363 18.09 1.12 26.58
CA PRO A 363 19.51 1.03 26.85
C PRO A 363 20.28 0.69 25.56
N GLN A 364 21.33 1.43 25.28
CA GLN A 364 22.18 1.20 24.12
C GLN A 364 23.40 0.35 24.50
N PRO A 365 23.91 -0.49 23.54
CA PRO A 365 25.12 -1.27 23.74
C PRO A 365 26.34 -0.36 24.06
N ASP A 366 27.31 -0.90 24.82
CA ASP A 366 28.49 -0.13 25.24
C ASP A 366 29.39 0.28 24.07
N TRP A 367 29.30 -0.39 22.94
CA TRP A 367 30.13 -0.15 21.76
C TRP A 367 29.62 0.95 20.83
N VAL A 368 28.36 1.44 21.01
CA VAL A 368 27.82 2.52 20.17
C VAL A 368 28.41 3.86 20.57
N GLY A 369 28.66 4.72 19.58
CA GLY A 369 29.22 6.03 19.77
C GLY A 369 28.18 7.11 20.11
N MET A 370 28.69 8.34 20.22
CA MET A 370 27.91 9.51 20.63
C MET A 370 26.72 9.81 19.72
N GLY A 371 26.94 9.68 18.40
CA GLY A 371 25.88 9.94 17.42
C GLY A 371 24.71 8.96 17.54
N ALA A 372 24.98 7.67 17.75
CA ALA A 372 23.94 6.68 17.96
C ALA A 372 23.17 6.92 19.27
N LEU A 373 23.84 7.43 20.32
CA LEU A 373 23.17 7.79 21.58
C LEU A 373 22.22 8.99 21.40
N VAL A 374 22.65 10.02 20.66
CA VAL A 374 21.80 11.18 20.34
C VAL A 374 20.58 10.73 19.52
N MET A 375 20.79 9.86 18.51
CA MET A 375 19.70 9.32 17.72
C MET A 375 18.73 8.48 18.55
N GLY A 376 19.22 7.61 19.44
CA GLY A 376 18.35 6.85 20.35
C GLY A 376 17.52 7.77 21.25
N LEU A 377 18.07 8.89 21.72
CA LEU A 377 17.31 9.89 22.47
C LEU A 377 16.27 10.59 21.57
N PHE A 378 16.62 10.94 20.33
CA PHE A 378 15.69 11.51 19.36
C PHE A 378 14.49 10.58 19.11
N GLU A 379 14.73 9.32 18.85
CA GLU A 379 13.69 8.29 18.64
C GLU A 379 12.77 8.17 19.87
N ALA A 380 13.37 8.13 21.07
CA ALA A 380 12.61 7.99 22.32
C ALA A 380 11.72 9.19 22.65
N VAL A 381 12.13 10.44 22.34
CA VAL A 381 11.49 11.63 22.89
C VAL A 381 10.92 12.62 21.88
N ALA A 382 11.33 12.56 20.60
CA ALA A 382 10.98 13.53 19.59
C ALA A 382 10.27 12.93 18.36
N GLU A 383 10.67 11.78 17.87
CA GLU A 383 10.18 11.17 16.62
C GLU A 383 8.65 11.11 16.57
N SER A 384 8.02 10.53 17.57
CA SER A 384 6.56 10.37 17.63
C SER A 384 5.78 11.68 17.67
N LYS A 385 6.46 12.80 17.91
CA LYS A 385 5.88 14.15 17.96
C LYS A 385 6.01 14.92 16.66
N LEU A 386 6.69 14.36 15.64
CA LEU A 386 6.82 14.93 14.29
C LEU A 386 5.52 14.73 13.50
N ILE A 387 4.49 15.48 13.84
CA ILE A 387 3.17 15.36 13.20
C ILE A 387 3.19 15.98 11.81
N GLU A 388 3.63 17.24 11.70
CA GLU A 388 3.80 17.95 10.44
C GLU A 388 4.99 17.40 9.66
N PRO A 389 4.96 17.43 8.30
CA PRO A 389 6.08 16.97 7.48
C PRO A 389 7.38 17.64 7.88
N THR A 390 8.34 16.85 8.34
CA THR A 390 9.62 17.34 8.87
C THR A 390 10.77 16.48 8.36
N PHE A 391 11.73 17.09 7.69
CA PHE A 391 13.01 16.48 7.41
C PHE A 391 13.90 16.58 8.65
N ILE A 392 14.39 15.45 9.11
CA ILE A 392 15.52 15.39 10.04
C ILE A 392 16.78 15.25 9.19
N ILE A 393 17.75 16.09 9.40
CA ILE A 393 18.94 16.24 8.54
C ILE A 393 20.22 16.08 9.34
N ASP A 394 21.33 15.84 8.62
CA ASP A 394 22.68 15.83 9.18
C ASP A 394 22.89 14.71 10.22
N TYR A 395 22.65 13.47 9.77
CA TYR A 395 22.80 12.25 10.58
C TYR A 395 24.28 11.93 10.87
N PRO A 396 24.59 11.29 12.02
CA PRO A 396 25.94 10.82 12.31
C PRO A 396 26.48 9.82 11.28
N VAL A 397 27.77 9.93 10.95
CA VAL A 397 28.48 9.02 10.03
C VAL A 397 28.41 7.57 10.48
N GLU A 398 28.52 7.31 11.79
CA GLU A 398 28.56 5.96 12.35
C GLU A 398 27.31 5.11 12.07
N ILE A 399 26.16 5.78 11.87
CA ILE A 399 24.88 5.11 11.56
C ILE A 399 24.44 5.30 10.10
N SER A 400 25.32 5.82 9.25
CA SER A 400 25.02 6.18 7.86
C SER A 400 26.07 5.62 6.89
N PRO A 401 26.20 4.29 6.78
CA PRO A 401 27.34 3.64 6.10
C PRO A 401 27.44 3.90 4.59
N LEU A 402 26.35 4.33 3.94
CA LEU A 402 26.27 4.56 2.48
C LEU A 402 26.20 6.05 2.12
N ALA A 403 26.07 6.93 3.12
CA ALA A 403 25.93 8.36 2.92
C ALA A 403 27.30 9.06 2.96
N ARG A 404 27.47 10.08 2.11
CA ARG A 404 28.65 10.93 2.09
C ARG A 404 28.77 11.73 3.40
N ALA A 405 29.98 11.79 3.97
CA ALA A 405 30.26 12.71 5.07
C ALA A 405 30.25 14.17 4.58
N SER A 406 29.83 15.08 5.46
CA SER A 406 29.89 16.52 5.20
C SER A 406 31.34 17.00 5.07
N ASP A 407 31.63 17.83 4.08
CA ASP A 407 32.95 18.41 3.88
C ASP A 407 33.35 19.41 5.00
N THR A 408 32.38 19.94 5.74
CA THR A 408 32.59 20.94 6.81
C THR A 408 32.44 20.36 8.21
N GLN A 409 31.71 19.27 8.38
CA GLN A 409 31.46 18.56 9.63
C GLN A 409 31.62 17.06 9.39
N PRO A 410 32.87 16.53 9.35
CA PRO A 410 33.10 15.15 8.91
C PRO A 410 32.46 14.06 9.79
N GLU A 411 32.02 14.39 10.99
CA GLU A 411 31.29 13.52 11.91
C GLU A 411 29.83 13.35 11.52
N LEU A 412 29.30 14.22 10.63
CA LEU A 412 27.94 14.20 10.12
C LEU A 412 27.91 13.80 8.64
N THR A 413 26.77 13.30 8.19
CA THR A 413 26.52 12.97 6.79
C THR A 413 25.52 13.92 6.15
N GLU A 414 25.62 14.08 4.85
CA GLU A 414 24.60 14.73 4.02
C GLU A 414 23.38 13.80 3.83
N ARG A 415 22.65 13.50 4.91
CA ARG A 415 21.50 12.59 4.95
C ARG A 415 20.30 13.26 5.55
N PHE A 416 19.13 12.88 5.09
CA PHE A 416 17.84 13.23 5.66
C PHE A 416 16.92 12.02 5.81
N GLU A 417 16.02 12.08 6.77
CA GLU A 417 14.81 11.27 6.81
C GLU A 417 13.61 12.19 6.90
N LEU A 418 12.53 11.87 6.17
CA LEU A 418 11.27 12.59 6.21
C LEU A 418 10.29 11.88 7.14
N PHE A 419 9.87 12.59 8.16
CA PHE A 419 8.82 12.13 9.08
C PHE A 419 7.50 12.85 8.80
N ILE A 420 6.41 12.09 8.78
CA ILE A 420 5.04 12.58 8.73
C ILE A 420 4.21 11.78 9.73
N TYR A 421 3.54 12.44 10.63
CA TYR A 421 2.76 11.83 11.69
C TYR A 421 3.58 10.83 12.56
N GLY A 422 4.79 11.22 12.94
CA GLY A 422 5.71 10.42 13.74
C GLY A 422 6.14 9.12 13.05
N ARG A 423 6.22 9.11 11.72
CA ARG A 423 6.62 7.94 10.93
C ARG A 423 7.58 8.35 9.83
N GLU A 424 8.71 7.68 9.75
CA GLU A 424 9.60 7.77 8.62
C GLU A 424 8.84 7.42 7.33
N THR A 425 8.85 8.32 6.36
CA THR A 425 8.19 8.20 5.06
C THR A 425 9.20 8.10 3.92
N ALA A 426 10.33 8.79 4.05
CA ALA A 426 11.43 8.75 3.08
C ALA A 426 12.78 8.87 3.79
N ASN A 427 13.82 8.31 3.16
CA ASN A 427 15.22 8.41 3.56
C ASN A 427 16.06 8.68 2.31
N GLY A 428 16.97 9.66 2.39
CA GLY A 428 17.80 10.01 1.26
C GLY A 428 19.08 10.73 1.69
N PHE A 429 20.08 10.71 0.80
CA PHE A 429 21.39 11.29 1.08
C PHE A 429 22.18 11.61 -0.18
N SER A 430 23.21 12.45 -0.03
CA SER A 430 24.31 12.49 -0.99
C SER A 430 25.10 11.19 -0.88
N GLU A 431 25.33 10.53 -2.00
CA GLU A 431 25.90 9.19 -2.04
C GLU A 431 27.41 9.22 -1.72
N LEU A 432 27.85 8.28 -0.90
CA LEU A 432 29.27 8.03 -0.71
C LEU A 432 29.84 7.47 -2.02
N ASN A 433 30.76 8.22 -2.63
CA ASN A 433 31.37 7.89 -3.91
C ASN A 433 32.89 7.65 -3.83
N ASP A 434 33.47 7.71 -2.62
CA ASP A 434 34.85 7.31 -2.36
C ASP A 434 34.94 5.80 -2.10
N PRO A 435 35.58 5.01 -2.99
CA PRO A 435 35.64 3.56 -2.85
C PRO A 435 36.45 3.11 -1.62
N GLU A 436 37.46 3.87 -1.22
CA GLU A 436 38.30 3.51 -0.06
C GLU A 436 37.52 3.76 1.25
N ASP A 437 36.78 4.86 1.34
CA ASP A 437 35.94 5.13 2.50
C ASP A 437 34.79 4.11 2.57
N GLN A 438 34.15 3.80 1.44
CA GLN A 438 33.10 2.79 1.38
C GLN A 438 33.59 1.41 1.81
N ALA A 439 34.79 1.00 1.37
CA ALA A 439 35.40 -0.26 1.78
C ALA A 439 35.63 -0.32 3.30
N ARG A 440 36.12 0.77 3.89
CA ARG A 440 36.29 0.85 5.36
C ARG A 440 34.98 0.72 6.11
N ARG A 441 33.92 1.39 5.63
CA ARG A 441 32.60 1.33 6.28
C ARG A 441 31.96 -0.05 6.13
N PHE A 442 32.11 -0.69 4.97
CA PHE A 442 31.66 -2.08 4.81
C PHE A 442 32.40 -3.06 5.70
N GLN A 443 33.72 -2.85 5.90
CA GLN A 443 34.48 -3.68 6.83
C GLN A 443 33.97 -3.51 8.27
N ALA A 444 33.69 -2.27 8.69
CA ALA A 444 33.14 -2.00 10.02
C ALA A 444 31.76 -2.66 10.20
N GLN A 445 30.90 -2.65 9.18
CA GLN A 445 29.61 -3.36 9.20
C GLN A 445 29.80 -4.89 9.29
N ALA A 446 30.71 -5.46 8.51
CA ALA A 446 31.02 -6.88 8.56
C ALA A 446 31.58 -7.30 9.93
N ASP A 447 32.40 -6.45 10.56
CA ASP A 447 32.92 -6.67 11.90
C ASP A 447 31.80 -6.60 12.95
N ALA A 448 30.88 -5.63 12.87
CA ALA A 448 29.71 -5.54 13.73
C ALA A 448 28.84 -6.82 13.64
N LYS A 449 28.68 -7.36 12.44
CA LYS A 449 27.96 -8.62 12.22
C LYS A 449 28.62 -9.79 12.95
N THR A 450 29.94 -9.87 12.97
CA THR A 450 30.67 -10.92 13.73
C THR A 450 30.51 -10.78 15.24
N HIS A 451 30.16 -9.57 15.72
CA HIS A 451 29.86 -9.29 17.13
C HIS A 451 28.38 -9.43 17.51
N GLY A 452 27.56 -9.92 16.58
CA GLY A 452 26.15 -10.26 16.84
C GLY A 452 25.11 -9.27 16.33
N ASP A 453 25.49 -8.30 15.52
CA ASP A 453 24.55 -7.43 14.81
C ASP A 453 24.04 -8.15 13.55
N ASP A 454 22.92 -8.84 13.67
CA ASP A 454 22.30 -9.61 12.57
C ASP A 454 21.80 -8.72 11.41
N GLU A 455 21.63 -7.41 11.64
CA GLU A 455 21.10 -6.46 10.67
C GLU A 455 22.21 -5.73 9.90
N ALA A 456 23.46 -5.77 10.40
CA ALA A 456 24.60 -5.16 9.74
C ALA A 456 24.83 -5.70 8.32
N MET A 457 25.30 -4.85 7.42
CA MET A 457 25.52 -5.19 6.01
C MET A 457 26.69 -6.14 5.80
N TYR A 458 26.64 -6.87 4.69
CA TYR A 458 27.75 -7.70 4.21
C TYR A 458 28.74 -6.86 3.40
N TYR A 459 30.00 -7.30 3.35
CA TYR A 459 31.00 -6.70 2.47
C TYR A 459 30.74 -7.08 1.01
N ASP A 460 30.41 -6.12 0.15
CA ASP A 460 30.20 -6.32 -1.28
C ASP A 460 31.42 -5.83 -2.08
N ALA A 461 32.35 -6.74 -2.37
CA ALA A 461 33.58 -6.44 -3.12
C ALA A 461 33.31 -6.01 -4.57
N ASP A 462 32.23 -6.49 -5.17
CA ASP A 462 31.85 -6.10 -6.52
C ASP A 462 31.29 -4.67 -6.58
N PHE A 463 30.59 -4.25 -5.55
CA PHE A 463 30.14 -2.86 -5.42
C PHE A 463 31.33 -1.90 -5.23
N ILE A 464 32.35 -2.29 -4.41
CA ILE A 464 33.57 -1.49 -4.29
C ILE A 464 34.26 -1.36 -5.65
N ARG A 465 34.42 -2.45 -6.38
CA ARG A 465 34.95 -2.43 -7.75
C ARG A 465 34.15 -1.51 -8.68
N ALA A 466 32.82 -1.50 -8.56
CA ALA A 466 32.00 -0.57 -9.35
C ALA A 466 32.32 0.88 -9.01
N LEU A 467 32.45 1.23 -7.72
CA LEU A 467 32.84 2.58 -7.29
C LEU A 467 34.23 2.99 -7.80
N GLU A 468 35.16 2.05 -7.94
CA GLU A 468 36.50 2.30 -8.52
C GLU A 468 36.47 2.75 -9.98
N TYR A 469 35.40 2.41 -10.73
CA TYR A 469 35.15 2.97 -12.07
C TYR A 469 34.66 4.43 -12.02
N GLY A 470 34.25 4.92 -10.88
CA GLY A 470 33.84 6.30 -10.64
C GLY A 470 32.31 6.46 -10.59
N LEU A 471 31.77 6.64 -9.39
CA LEU A 471 30.42 7.13 -9.19
C LEU A 471 30.44 8.66 -9.23
N PRO A 472 29.76 9.32 -10.20
CA PRO A 472 29.67 10.77 -10.19
C PRO A 472 28.98 11.27 -8.91
N PRO A 473 29.17 12.54 -8.51
CA PRO A 473 28.36 13.11 -7.42
C PRO A 473 26.88 12.82 -7.65
N THR A 474 26.24 12.14 -6.71
CA THR A 474 24.89 11.60 -6.86
C THR A 474 24.14 11.76 -5.57
N ALA A 475 22.84 11.99 -5.64
CA ALA A 475 21.97 11.87 -4.49
C ALA A 475 20.86 10.84 -4.76
N GLY A 476 20.55 10.05 -3.75
CA GLY A 476 19.52 9.02 -3.77
C GLY A 476 18.45 9.22 -2.70
N CYS A 477 17.27 8.65 -2.94
CA CYS A 477 16.17 8.66 -1.99
C CYS A 477 15.27 7.44 -2.16
N GLY A 478 14.91 6.85 -1.04
CA GLY A 478 13.87 5.82 -0.93
C GLY A 478 12.60 6.39 -0.28
N ILE A 479 11.44 6.10 -0.84
CA ILE A 479 10.13 6.48 -0.27
C ILE A 479 9.29 5.22 -0.06
N GLY A 480 8.78 5.03 1.16
CA GLY A 480 7.84 3.95 1.48
C GLY A 480 6.46 4.19 0.88
N ILE A 481 6.15 3.59 -0.27
CA ILE A 481 4.86 3.76 -0.94
C ILE A 481 3.71 3.31 -0.04
N ASP A 482 3.86 2.20 0.67
CA ASP A 482 2.82 1.70 1.56
C ASP A 482 2.49 2.71 2.66
N ARG A 483 3.51 3.30 3.31
CA ARG A 483 3.35 4.33 4.35
C ARG A 483 2.68 5.59 3.79
N PHE A 484 3.06 6.03 2.59
CA PHE A 484 2.45 7.18 1.95
C PHE A 484 0.98 6.91 1.57
N VAL A 485 0.65 5.72 1.07
CA VAL A 485 -0.74 5.32 0.81
C VAL A 485 -1.56 5.25 2.09
N MET A 486 -0.98 4.75 3.21
CA MET A 486 -1.66 4.79 4.51
C MET A 486 -2.08 6.22 4.89
N LEU A 487 -1.18 7.18 4.73
CA LEU A 487 -1.42 8.59 4.99
C LEU A 487 -2.56 9.14 4.11
N LEU A 488 -2.49 8.90 2.80
CA LEU A 488 -3.46 9.40 1.81
C LEU A 488 -4.85 8.77 1.93
N THR A 489 -4.96 7.58 2.51
CA THR A 489 -6.22 6.82 2.62
C THR A 489 -6.72 6.67 4.06
N ASN A 490 -6.14 7.40 5.00
CA ASN A 490 -6.47 7.34 6.42
C ASN A 490 -6.42 5.92 7.00
N ALA A 491 -5.49 5.08 6.50
CA ALA A 491 -5.32 3.72 6.98
C ALA A 491 -4.43 3.67 8.23
N SER A 492 -4.90 3.06 9.31
CA SER A 492 -4.16 2.98 10.57
C SER A 492 -3.08 1.89 10.56
N THR A 493 -3.22 0.88 9.71
CA THR A 493 -2.30 -0.25 9.61
C THR A 493 -1.87 -0.51 8.16
N ILE A 494 -0.62 -0.94 7.98
CA ILE A 494 -0.06 -1.31 6.68
C ILE A 494 -0.85 -2.44 6.00
N ARG A 495 -1.47 -3.34 6.77
CA ARG A 495 -2.33 -4.42 6.26
C ARG A 495 -3.53 -3.92 5.47
N ASP A 496 -4.01 -2.72 5.78
CA ASP A 496 -5.16 -2.11 5.09
C ASP A 496 -4.83 -1.64 3.68
N VAL A 497 -3.56 -1.34 3.41
CA VAL A 497 -3.08 -0.86 2.09
C VAL A 497 -2.40 -1.94 1.26
N LEU A 498 -2.25 -3.15 1.80
CA LEU A 498 -1.80 -4.35 1.09
C LEU A 498 -2.99 -5.22 0.73
N LEU A 499 -3.08 -5.65 -0.54
CA LEU A 499 -4.18 -6.50 -0.98
C LEU A 499 -4.19 -7.83 -0.20
N PHE A 500 -3.04 -8.46 -0.08
CA PHE A 500 -2.86 -9.73 0.64
C PHE A 500 -1.64 -9.61 1.56
N PRO A 501 -1.81 -9.07 2.78
CA PRO A 501 -0.71 -8.99 3.75
C PRO A 501 -0.33 -10.37 4.26
N THR A 502 0.90 -10.51 4.74
CA THR A 502 1.36 -11.74 5.39
C THR A 502 0.63 -11.93 6.72
N LEU A 503 -0.01 -13.07 6.88
CA LEU A 503 -0.75 -13.46 8.10
C LEU A 503 -0.32 -14.86 8.52
N ARG A 504 -0.47 -15.18 9.82
CA ARG A 504 -0.33 -16.56 10.28
C ARG A 504 -1.41 -17.44 9.63
N LEU A 505 -1.08 -18.68 9.37
CA LEU A 505 -2.08 -19.65 8.90
C LEU A 505 -3.22 -19.77 9.92
N GLU A 506 -4.44 -19.98 9.43
CA GLU A 506 -5.56 -20.36 10.30
C GLU A 506 -5.27 -21.74 10.89
N ALA A 507 -5.50 -21.90 12.18
CA ALA A 507 -5.31 -23.15 12.89
C ALA A 507 -6.37 -24.20 12.54
#